data_8a9b45a8ffc9bff34cdf54b02eb564b7
#
_entry.id   8a9b45a8ffc9bff34cdf54b02eb564b7
#
_cell.length_a   1.000
_cell.length_b   1.000
_cell.length_c   1.000
_cell.angle_alpha   90.00
_cell.angle_beta   90.00
_cell.angle_gamma   90.00
#
_symmetry.space_group_name_H-M   'P 1'
#
loop_
_entity.id
_entity.type
_entity.pdbx_description
1 polymer ?
#
loop_
_entity_poly.entity_id
_entity_poly.type
_entity_poly.pdbx_seq_one_letter_code
_entity_poly.pdbx_strand_id
1 'polypeptide(L)'
;LMGIGEGPFFEPNIRATEVKLKPNMNVESQNHWPSLKFDFLSINNLFSRFFAAGFYYKTFMWPRAAWKYLFEPMIRRASGLGNAPREYDEEYYEHIYYHTDVLIIGGGLAGITAAKALRDRGLSIMLCEKDCVMGGRYLKDCKSGNQERYKKLHKSSMEILKKSKDISVKLNTTVTGIFDHGFVMAYEENQHSNTATRKALWKIRAKTMVLCTGAIE
;
A
#
# COMPACT_ATOMS: atom_id res chain seq x y z
N LEU A 1 -3.90 2.17 13.63
CA LEU A 1 -4.75 1.37 12.74
C LEU A 1 -6.18 1.86 12.83
N MET A 2 -6.87 1.78 11.74
CA MET A 2 -8.27 2.22 11.62
C MET A 2 -9.02 1.22 10.73
N GLY A 3 -10.32 1.17 10.90
CA GLY A 3 -11.21 0.50 9.98
C GLY A 3 -11.80 1.51 9.02
N ILE A 4 -11.95 1.11 7.77
CA ILE A 4 -12.47 1.95 6.70
C ILE A 4 -13.56 1.19 5.98
N GLY A 5 -14.68 1.84 5.72
CA GLY A 5 -15.80 1.23 5.03
C GLY A 5 -16.45 2.14 4.01
N GLU A 6 -16.93 1.55 2.92
CA GLU A 6 -17.85 2.15 1.99
C GLU A 6 -19.13 1.29 1.99
N GLY A 7 -20.22 1.83 2.55
CA GLY A 7 -21.46 1.06 2.72
C GLY A 7 -21.35 -0.06 3.76
N PRO A 8 -21.84 -1.28 3.46
CA PRO A 8 -21.82 -2.40 4.40
C PRO A 8 -20.45 -3.08 4.55
N PHE A 9 -19.53 -2.85 3.62
CA PHE A 9 -18.20 -3.44 3.65
C PHE A 9 -17.24 -2.60 4.49
N PHE A 10 -16.61 -3.23 5.47
CA PHE A 10 -15.70 -2.57 6.40
C PHE A 10 -14.36 -3.31 6.43
N GLU A 11 -13.30 -2.64 6.02
CA GLU A 11 -11.95 -3.18 5.98
C GLU A 11 -11.15 -2.72 7.22
N PRO A 12 -10.75 -3.66 8.10
CA PRO A 12 -10.03 -3.33 9.32
C PRO A 12 -8.51 -3.22 9.09
N ASN A 13 -7.82 -2.68 10.09
CA ASN A 13 -6.35 -2.67 10.20
C ASN A 13 -5.62 -1.85 9.13
N ILE A 14 -6.28 -0.89 8.55
CA ILE A 14 -5.70 0.01 7.55
C ILE A 14 -4.88 1.10 8.24
N ARG A 15 -3.78 1.49 7.63
CA ARG A 15 -3.00 2.65 8.06
C ARG A 15 -3.60 3.93 7.49
N ALA A 16 -3.89 4.90 8.36
CA ALA A 16 -4.49 6.18 7.97
C ALA A 16 -3.71 6.93 6.88
N THR A 17 -2.39 6.77 6.86
CA THR A 17 -1.48 7.45 5.93
C THR A 17 -1.40 6.81 4.54
N GLU A 18 -2.01 5.65 4.36
CA GLU A 18 -1.92 4.88 3.10
C GLU A 18 -3.19 4.95 2.25
N VAL A 19 -4.28 5.49 2.81
CA VAL A 19 -5.58 5.52 2.15
C VAL A 19 -5.93 6.94 1.71
N LYS A 20 -6.41 7.05 0.47
CA LYS A 20 -6.98 8.29 -0.06
C LYS A 20 -8.39 8.48 0.47
N LEU A 21 -8.69 9.66 0.97
CA LEU A 21 -10.03 10.02 1.40
C LEU A 21 -10.97 10.08 0.18
N LYS A 22 -12.11 9.43 0.31
CA LYS A 22 -13.20 9.45 -0.67
C LYS A 22 -14.45 10.06 -0.02
N PRO A 23 -15.36 10.66 -0.79
CA PRO A 23 -16.67 11.07 -0.27
C PRO A 23 -17.43 9.87 0.30
N ASN A 24 -18.15 10.07 1.39
CA ASN A 24 -18.97 9.06 2.08
C ASN A 24 -18.19 7.86 2.68
N MET A 25 -16.88 7.99 2.83
CA MET A 25 -16.06 6.99 3.51
C MET A 25 -16.32 7.02 5.01
N ASN A 26 -16.68 5.89 5.59
CA ASN A 26 -16.77 5.72 7.03
C ASN A 26 -15.41 5.30 7.58
N VAL A 27 -14.93 6.02 8.60
CA VAL A 27 -13.60 5.78 9.19
C VAL A 27 -13.75 5.65 10.69
N GLU A 28 -13.33 4.49 11.22
CA GLU A 28 -13.43 4.20 12.64
C GLU A 28 -12.06 3.91 13.26
N SER A 29 -11.83 4.46 14.44
CA SER A 29 -10.65 4.10 15.23
C SER A 29 -10.84 2.72 15.87
N GLN A 30 -9.83 1.88 15.81
CA GLN A 30 -9.85 0.53 16.40
C GLN A 30 -9.12 0.44 17.73
N ASN A 31 -8.39 1.49 18.11
CA ASN A 31 -7.54 1.49 19.30
C ASN A 31 -8.16 2.31 20.45
N HIS A 32 -9.39 1.99 20.82
CA HIS A 32 -10.07 2.62 21.96
C HIS A 32 -11.13 1.68 22.56
N TRP A 33 -11.46 1.90 23.82
CA TRP A 33 -12.59 1.24 24.49
C TRP A 33 -12.97 1.98 25.77
N PRO A 34 -14.26 2.32 26.02
CA PRO A 34 -15.43 2.11 25.15
C PRO A 34 -15.61 3.23 24.10
N SER A 35 -14.93 4.37 24.24
CA SER A 35 -15.05 5.49 23.29
C SER A 35 -13.75 6.26 23.19
N LEU A 36 -13.59 7.06 22.11
CA LEU A 36 -12.43 7.96 21.92
C LEU A 36 -12.29 9.00 23.02
N LYS A 37 -13.41 9.45 23.63
CA LYS A 37 -13.39 10.44 24.72
C LYS A 37 -13.00 9.81 26.06
N PHE A 38 -13.28 8.52 26.21
CA PHE A 38 -13.02 7.82 27.45
C PHE A 38 -12.45 6.43 27.11
N ASP A 39 -11.13 6.40 27.01
CA ASP A 39 -10.40 5.21 26.57
C ASP A 39 -9.69 4.53 27.74
N PHE A 40 -10.28 3.45 28.24
CA PHE A 40 -9.66 2.62 29.29
C PHE A 40 -8.43 1.86 28.77
N LEU A 41 -8.33 1.61 27.46
CA LEU A 41 -7.15 0.91 26.91
C LEU A 41 -5.89 1.76 27.01
N SER A 42 -6.02 3.08 27.19
CA SER A 42 -4.87 3.97 27.41
C SER A 42 -4.06 3.62 28.66
N ILE A 43 -4.65 2.88 29.61
CA ILE A 43 -3.95 2.38 30.79
C ILE A 43 -2.79 1.44 30.42
N ASN A 44 -2.88 0.77 29.26
CA ASN A 44 -1.81 -0.08 28.74
C ASN A 44 -0.51 0.71 28.48
N ASN A 45 -0.61 2.01 28.22
CA ASN A 45 0.56 2.87 28.04
C ASN A 45 1.38 3.01 29.33
N LEU A 46 0.70 3.02 30.48
CA LEU A 46 1.36 3.08 31.78
C LEU A 46 2.17 1.78 32.06
N PHE A 47 1.66 0.65 31.57
CA PHE A 47 2.29 -0.66 31.73
C PHE A 47 3.17 -1.06 30.53
N SER A 48 3.38 -0.18 29.55
CA SER A 48 4.13 -0.47 28.32
C SER A 48 5.53 -1.05 28.57
N ARG A 49 6.18 -0.65 29.66
CA ARG A 49 7.50 -1.16 30.06
C ARG A 49 7.50 -2.66 30.37
N PHE A 50 6.35 -3.21 30.78
CA PHE A 50 6.21 -4.65 31.09
C PHE A 50 5.80 -5.46 29.85
N PHE A 51 5.33 -4.81 28.80
CA PHE A 51 4.90 -5.44 27.55
C PHE A 51 6.04 -5.46 26.53
N ALA A 52 7.17 -6.05 26.89
CA ALA A 52 8.24 -6.27 25.93
C ALA A 52 7.78 -7.15 24.77
N ALA A 53 8.41 -7.01 23.60
CA ALA A 53 8.08 -7.83 22.43
C ALA A 53 8.07 -9.33 22.77
N GLY A 54 6.96 -10.00 22.47
CA GLY A 54 6.80 -11.42 22.72
C GLY A 54 6.40 -11.80 24.15
N PHE A 55 6.05 -10.84 25.02
CA PHE A 55 5.62 -11.13 26.41
C PHE A 55 4.51 -12.17 26.49
N TYR A 56 3.59 -12.19 25.52
CA TYR A 56 2.45 -13.10 25.48
C TYR A 56 2.85 -14.54 25.20
N TYR A 57 3.97 -14.81 24.57
CA TYR A 57 4.47 -16.18 24.36
C TYR A 57 4.85 -16.90 25.65
N LYS A 58 5.20 -16.16 26.69
CA LYS A 58 5.57 -16.76 27.98
C LYS A 58 4.45 -16.70 29.01
N THR A 59 3.65 -15.64 28.98
CA THR A 59 2.70 -15.34 30.05
C THR A 59 1.36 -16.05 29.89
N PHE A 60 0.89 -16.29 28.64
CA PHE A 60 -0.46 -16.80 28.36
C PHE A 60 -0.48 -18.19 27.72
N MET A 61 0.55 -19.00 28.00
CA MET A 61 0.69 -20.34 27.39
C MET A 61 -0.19 -21.41 28.00
N TRP A 62 -0.66 -21.22 29.23
CA TRP A 62 -1.44 -22.22 29.95
C TRP A 62 -2.68 -21.60 30.59
N PRO A 63 -3.83 -22.29 30.57
CA PRO A 63 -4.13 -23.51 29.80
C PRO A 63 -4.27 -23.24 28.30
N ARG A 64 -3.90 -24.20 27.44
CA ARG A 64 -3.89 -24.02 25.98
C ARG A 64 -5.25 -23.62 25.39
N ALA A 65 -6.35 -24.15 25.97
CA ALA A 65 -7.70 -23.80 25.53
C ALA A 65 -8.02 -22.32 25.78
N ALA A 66 -7.49 -21.73 26.85
CA ALA A 66 -7.73 -20.33 27.17
C ALA A 66 -7.06 -19.37 26.15
N TRP A 67 -6.02 -19.80 25.43
CA TRP A 67 -5.42 -19.00 24.39
C TRP A 67 -6.46 -18.58 23.34
N LYS A 68 -7.16 -19.55 22.75
CA LYS A 68 -8.11 -19.32 21.66
C LYS A 68 -9.35 -18.51 22.08
N TYR A 69 -9.85 -18.76 23.30
CA TYR A 69 -11.16 -18.23 23.70
C TYR A 69 -11.08 -16.99 24.61
N LEU A 70 -9.95 -16.79 25.27
CA LEU A 70 -9.79 -15.70 26.24
C LEU A 70 -8.61 -14.78 25.91
N PHE A 71 -7.38 -15.32 25.84
CA PHE A 71 -6.20 -14.49 25.76
C PHE A 71 -6.01 -13.84 24.40
N GLU A 72 -6.17 -14.57 23.30
CA GLU A 72 -6.03 -14.02 21.94
C GLU A 72 -7.06 -12.91 21.66
N PRO A 73 -8.36 -13.08 21.90
CA PRO A 73 -9.33 -12.00 21.71
C PRO A 73 -9.06 -10.77 22.58
N MET A 74 -8.60 -10.98 23.80
CA MET A 74 -8.28 -9.88 24.71
C MET A 74 -7.04 -9.10 24.25
N ILE A 75 -5.98 -9.80 23.85
CA ILE A 75 -4.75 -9.21 23.33
C ILE A 75 -5.00 -8.51 22.01
N ARG A 76 -5.76 -9.12 21.11
CA ARG A 76 -6.18 -8.53 19.83
C ARG A 76 -6.89 -7.22 20.04
N ARG A 77 -7.86 -7.19 20.96
CA ARG A 77 -8.60 -5.97 21.29
C ARG A 77 -7.72 -4.91 21.93
N ALA A 78 -6.84 -5.30 22.84
CA ALA A 78 -5.90 -4.39 23.50
C ALA A 78 -4.86 -3.81 22.55
N SER A 79 -4.47 -4.53 21.51
CA SER A 79 -3.57 -4.06 20.45
C SER A 79 -4.26 -3.22 19.36
N GLY A 80 -5.58 -3.02 19.45
CA GLY A 80 -6.35 -2.27 18.47
C GLY A 80 -6.50 -2.96 17.12
N LEU A 81 -6.38 -4.29 17.07
CA LEU A 81 -6.64 -5.07 15.88
C LEU A 81 -8.14 -5.30 15.71
N GLY A 82 -8.67 -4.95 14.54
CA GLY A 82 -10.06 -5.20 14.18
C GLY A 82 -10.34 -6.66 13.80
N ASN A 83 -11.61 -6.95 13.64
CA ASN A 83 -12.07 -8.25 13.15
C ASN A 83 -12.19 -8.25 11.63
N ALA A 84 -11.94 -9.39 11.00
CA ALA A 84 -12.20 -9.56 9.58
C ALA A 84 -13.68 -9.29 9.26
N PRO A 85 -13.99 -8.65 8.11
CA PRO A 85 -15.36 -8.46 7.69
C PRO A 85 -16.06 -9.82 7.53
N ARG A 86 -17.35 -9.86 7.86
CA ARG A 86 -18.17 -11.07 7.74
C ARG A 86 -19.05 -11.04 6.51
N GLU A 87 -19.18 -9.89 5.90
CA GLU A 87 -20.00 -9.67 4.73
C GLU A 87 -19.22 -10.02 3.47
N TYR A 88 -19.95 -10.45 2.46
CA TYR A 88 -19.38 -10.80 1.17
C TYR A 88 -18.92 -9.52 0.45
N ASP A 89 -17.74 -9.55 -0.15
CA ASP A 89 -17.23 -8.47 -0.99
C ASP A 89 -17.87 -8.59 -2.38
N GLU A 90 -18.70 -7.63 -2.74
CA GLU A 90 -19.38 -7.55 -4.04
C GLU A 90 -18.50 -6.94 -5.14
N GLU A 91 -17.28 -6.48 -4.80
CA GLU A 91 -16.39 -5.90 -5.79
C GLU A 91 -15.88 -6.96 -6.78
N TYR A 92 -15.81 -6.58 -8.03
CA TYR A 92 -15.27 -7.44 -9.09
C TYR A 92 -13.77 -7.19 -9.27
N TYR A 93 -12.98 -8.26 -9.21
CA TYR A 93 -11.53 -8.24 -9.35
C TYR A 93 -11.12 -8.87 -10.66
N GLU A 94 -10.32 -8.16 -11.46
CA GLU A 94 -9.73 -8.68 -12.68
C GLU A 94 -8.33 -9.25 -12.39
N HIS A 95 -8.00 -10.41 -12.99
CA HIS A 95 -6.68 -11.00 -12.92
C HIS A 95 -5.96 -10.81 -14.25
N ILE A 96 -4.89 -10.02 -14.26
CA ILE A 96 -4.14 -9.69 -15.47
C ILE A 96 -2.77 -10.37 -15.40
N TYR A 97 -2.45 -11.12 -16.46
CA TYR A 97 -1.13 -11.74 -16.65
C TYR A 97 -0.31 -10.88 -17.59
N TYR A 98 0.90 -10.53 -17.19
CA TYR A 98 1.76 -9.66 -17.97
C TYR A 98 3.21 -10.12 -17.95
N HIS A 99 3.89 -9.96 -19.09
CA HIS A 99 5.32 -10.25 -19.26
C HIS A 99 6.04 -8.97 -19.66
N THR A 100 7.22 -8.75 -19.06
CA THR A 100 8.05 -7.58 -19.37
C THR A 100 9.53 -7.93 -19.24
N ASP A 101 10.38 -7.26 -20.01
CA ASP A 101 11.82 -7.42 -19.86
C ASP A 101 12.31 -6.75 -18.58
N VAL A 102 11.79 -5.54 -18.29
CA VAL A 102 12.18 -4.79 -17.11
C VAL A 102 10.94 -4.29 -16.37
N LEU A 103 10.85 -4.61 -15.08
CA LEU A 103 9.87 -4.04 -14.18
C LEU A 103 10.55 -3.04 -13.25
N ILE A 104 10.08 -1.78 -13.29
CA ILE A 104 10.54 -0.72 -12.41
C ILE A 104 9.47 -0.50 -11.35
N ILE A 105 9.85 -0.62 -10.07
CA ILE A 105 8.94 -0.51 -8.93
C ILE A 105 9.22 0.81 -8.21
N GLY A 106 8.28 1.75 -8.34
CA GLY A 106 8.34 3.11 -7.82
C GLY A 106 8.61 4.15 -8.89
N GLY A 107 7.70 5.12 -9.00
CA GLY A 107 7.72 6.22 -9.97
C GLY A 107 8.31 7.52 -9.42
N GLY A 108 9.18 7.44 -8.42
CA GLY A 108 9.98 8.57 -7.94
C GLY A 108 11.07 8.97 -8.95
N LEU A 109 11.94 9.92 -8.56
CA LEU A 109 13.03 10.37 -9.45
C LEU A 109 13.92 9.24 -9.94
N ALA A 110 14.24 8.28 -9.08
CA ALA A 110 15.07 7.14 -9.44
C ALA A 110 14.40 6.27 -10.52
N GLY A 111 13.11 5.92 -10.32
CA GLY A 111 12.36 5.13 -11.29
C GLY A 111 12.16 5.83 -12.63
N ILE A 112 11.84 7.12 -12.61
CA ILE A 112 11.74 7.94 -13.82
C ILE A 112 13.07 7.98 -14.57
N THR A 113 14.17 8.14 -13.85
CA THR A 113 15.53 8.18 -14.46
C THR A 113 15.91 6.83 -15.04
N ALA A 114 15.63 5.73 -14.33
CA ALA A 114 15.85 4.37 -14.82
C ALA A 114 15.04 4.09 -16.09
N ALA A 115 13.76 4.43 -16.11
CA ALA A 115 12.90 4.29 -17.28
C ALA A 115 13.44 5.08 -18.48
N LYS A 116 13.88 6.32 -18.25
CA LYS A 116 14.51 7.14 -19.30
C LYS A 116 15.80 6.54 -19.86
N ALA A 117 16.65 6.00 -18.99
CA ALA A 117 17.93 5.40 -19.39
C ALA A 117 17.76 4.11 -20.22
N LEU A 118 16.67 3.42 -19.99
CA LEU A 118 16.32 2.16 -20.67
C LEU A 118 15.49 2.38 -21.96
N ARG A 119 14.97 3.60 -22.17
CA ARG A 119 14.19 3.93 -23.35
C ARG A 119 14.99 3.69 -24.64
N ASP A 120 14.29 3.36 -25.70
CA ASP A 120 14.84 3.14 -27.05
C ASP A 120 15.89 2.02 -27.14
N ARG A 121 15.88 1.07 -26.19
CA ARG A 121 16.75 -0.12 -26.18
C ARG A 121 16.08 -1.40 -26.67
N GLY A 122 14.85 -1.30 -27.18
CA GLY A 122 14.08 -2.46 -27.65
C GLY A 122 13.65 -3.39 -26.53
N LEU A 123 13.56 -2.89 -25.29
CA LEU A 123 13.09 -3.62 -24.11
C LEU A 123 11.66 -3.23 -23.79
N SER A 124 10.83 -4.20 -23.48
CA SER A 124 9.52 -3.93 -22.87
C SER A 124 9.71 -3.54 -21.41
N ILE A 125 9.21 -2.37 -21.03
CA ILE A 125 9.39 -1.81 -19.69
C ILE A 125 8.03 -1.55 -19.07
N MET A 126 7.82 -2.04 -17.85
CA MET A 126 6.66 -1.67 -17.03
C MET A 126 7.13 -0.91 -15.81
N LEU A 127 6.52 0.25 -15.55
CA LEU A 127 6.78 1.04 -14.35
C LEU A 127 5.50 1.09 -13.51
N CYS A 128 5.58 0.57 -12.29
CA CYS A 128 4.48 0.60 -11.33
C CYS A 128 4.71 1.71 -10.29
N GLU A 129 3.69 2.56 -10.08
CA GLU A 129 3.67 3.61 -9.07
C GLU A 129 2.39 3.50 -8.26
N LYS A 130 2.53 3.48 -6.93
CA LYS A 130 1.38 3.37 -6.03
C LYS A 130 0.52 4.63 -5.98
N ASP A 131 1.11 5.80 -6.20
CA ASP A 131 0.39 7.06 -6.21
C ASP A 131 -0.28 7.32 -7.57
N CYS A 132 -1.29 8.20 -7.58
CA CYS A 132 -1.96 8.62 -8.82
C CYS A 132 -1.09 9.53 -9.70
N VAL A 133 0.07 9.95 -9.22
CA VAL A 133 1.04 10.81 -9.92
C VAL A 133 2.45 10.32 -9.66
N MET A 134 3.28 10.40 -10.69
CA MET A 134 4.70 10.10 -10.56
C MET A 134 5.45 11.27 -9.94
N GLY A 135 6.57 10.98 -9.27
CA GLY A 135 7.45 11.99 -8.69
C GLY A 135 7.85 11.68 -7.24
N GLY A 136 7.08 10.84 -6.55
CA GLY A 136 7.37 10.37 -5.20
C GLY A 136 7.57 11.50 -4.19
N ARG A 137 8.51 11.31 -3.26
CA ARG A 137 8.85 12.29 -2.19
C ARG A 137 9.17 13.68 -2.74
N TYR A 138 9.73 13.73 -3.93
CA TYR A 138 10.09 14.99 -4.59
C TYR A 138 8.90 15.97 -4.71
N LEU A 139 7.68 15.47 -4.97
CA LEU A 139 6.48 16.31 -5.03
C LEU A 139 6.09 16.88 -3.66
N LYS A 140 6.48 16.20 -2.57
CA LYS A 140 6.20 16.60 -1.19
C LYS A 140 7.23 17.62 -0.66
N ASP A 141 8.49 17.46 -1.03
CA ASP A 141 9.62 18.29 -0.57
C ASP A 141 9.81 19.60 -1.34
N CYS A 142 8.91 19.91 -2.26
CA CYS A 142 8.96 21.11 -3.12
C CYS A 142 8.89 22.47 -2.40
N LYS A 143 9.09 22.53 -1.08
CA LYS A 143 9.12 23.78 -0.31
C LYS A 143 10.48 24.49 -0.30
N SER A 144 11.56 23.85 -0.80
CA SER A 144 12.91 24.44 -0.84
C SER A 144 13.23 25.04 -2.23
N GLY A 145 14.02 26.09 -2.28
CA GLY A 145 14.24 27.02 -3.41
C GLY A 145 14.67 26.47 -4.79
N ASN A 146 14.73 25.16 -5.00
CA ASN A 146 15.03 24.53 -6.30
C ASN A 146 13.79 24.03 -7.07
N GLN A 147 12.62 24.53 -6.70
CA GLN A 147 11.30 24.06 -7.18
C GLN A 147 11.13 24.11 -8.71
N GLU A 148 11.60 25.18 -9.35
CA GLU A 148 11.46 25.42 -10.80
C GLU A 148 12.25 24.40 -11.65
N ARG A 149 13.52 24.17 -11.27
CA ARG A 149 14.40 23.25 -12.00
C ARG A 149 13.84 21.83 -12.00
N TYR A 150 13.31 21.45 -10.90
CA TYR A 150 12.77 20.10 -10.71
C TYR A 150 11.38 19.91 -11.35
N LYS A 151 10.51 20.91 -11.29
CA LYS A 151 9.24 20.89 -12.04
C LYS A 151 9.49 20.72 -13.53
N LYS A 152 10.47 21.43 -14.06
CA LYS A 152 10.87 21.33 -15.47
C LYS A 152 11.40 19.94 -15.81
N LEU A 153 12.27 19.36 -14.97
CA LEU A 153 12.81 18.02 -15.15
C LEU A 153 11.71 16.95 -15.09
N HIS A 154 10.81 17.04 -14.13
CA HIS A 154 9.70 16.13 -13.98
C HIS A 154 8.76 16.21 -15.19
N LYS A 155 8.34 17.40 -15.59
CA LYS A 155 7.46 17.61 -16.74
C LYS A 155 8.07 17.04 -18.02
N SER A 156 9.33 17.36 -18.33
CA SER A 156 10.02 16.84 -19.51
C SER A 156 10.17 15.31 -19.49
N SER A 157 10.43 14.74 -18.33
CA SER A 157 10.55 13.28 -18.18
C SER A 157 9.20 12.57 -18.38
N MET A 158 8.12 13.14 -17.86
CA MET A 158 6.78 12.60 -18.05
C MET A 158 6.32 12.65 -19.51
N GLU A 159 6.63 13.73 -20.22
CA GLU A 159 6.34 13.84 -21.66
C GLU A 159 7.10 12.77 -22.47
N ILE A 160 8.35 12.51 -22.11
CA ILE A 160 9.18 11.49 -22.73
C ILE A 160 8.60 10.09 -22.50
N LEU A 161 8.24 9.77 -21.25
CA LEU A 161 7.69 8.46 -20.90
C LEU A 161 6.34 8.20 -21.57
N LYS A 162 5.46 9.22 -21.64
CA LYS A 162 4.17 9.11 -22.32
C LYS A 162 4.27 8.88 -23.82
N LYS A 163 5.32 9.36 -24.46
CA LYS A 163 5.56 9.20 -25.91
C LYS A 163 6.25 7.89 -26.26
N SER A 164 6.83 7.19 -25.28
CA SER A 164 7.54 5.93 -25.52
C SER A 164 6.56 4.78 -25.66
N LYS A 165 6.65 4.04 -26.77
CA LYS A 165 5.82 2.85 -27.03
C LYS A 165 6.25 1.64 -26.18
N ASP A 166 7.50 1.61 -25.77
CA ASP A 166 8.12 0.47 -25.08
C ASP A 166 7.96 0.55 -23.54
N ILE A 167 7.39 1.67 -23.03
CA ILE A 167 7.23 1.90 -21.61
C ILE A 167 5.75 1.97 -21.24
N SER A 168 5.29 1.01 -20.46
CA SER A 168 3.96 0.99 -19.85
C SER A 168 4.03 1.55 -18.43
N VAL A 169 3.40 2.69 -18.19
CA VAL A 169 3.29 3.30 -16.85
C VAL A 169 1.96 2.94 -16.23
N LYS A 170 2.01 2.33 -15.05
CA LYS A 170 0.87 1.96 -14.23
C LYS A 170 0.86 2.79 -12.96
N LEU A 171 -0.09 3.71 -12.87
CA LEU A 171 -0.37 4.51 -11.67
C LEU A 171 -1.39 3.81 -10.78
N ASN A 172 -1.52 4.22 -9.53
CA ASN A 172 -2.38 3.58 -8.52
C ASN A 172 -2.13 2.06 -8.44
N THR A 173 -0.89 1.63 -8.72
CA THR A 173 -0.51 0.21 -8.79
C THR A 173 0.56 -0.08 -7.76
N THR A 174 0.16 -0.79 -6.72
CA THR A 174 1.05 -1.17 -5.62
C THR A 174 1.59 -2.57 -5.83
N VAL A 175 2.90 -2.72 -5.88
CA VAL A 175 3.54 -4.04 -5.85
C VAL A 175 3.44 -4.61 -4.45
N THR A 176 2.76 -5.74 -4.31
CA THR A 176 2.46 -6.39 -3.02
C THR A 176 3.41 -7.52 -2.67
N GLY A 177 4.08 -8.10 -3.67
CA GLY A 177 5.02 -9.18 -3.44
C GLY A 177 5.94 -9.45 -4.61
N ILE A 178 7.17 -9.82 -4.29
CA ILE A 178 8.19 -10.27 -5.24
C ILE A 178 8.55 -11.72 -4.85
N PHE A 179 8.49 -12.61 -5.81
CA PHE A 179 8.66 -14.03 -5.62
C PHE A 179 9.76 -14.57 -6.55
N ASP A 180 10.06 -15.84 -6.41
CA ASP A 180 11.10 -16.50 -7.20
C ASP A 180 10.83 -16.44 -8.72
N HIS A 181 11.89 -16.54 -9.49
CA HIS A 181 11.86 -16.55 -10.96
C HIS A 181 11.23 -15.32 -11.61
N GLY A 182 11.41 -14.14 -10.99
CA GLY A 182 10.91 -12.88 -11.53
C GLY A 182 9.39 -12.73 -11.51
N PHE A 183 8.72 -13.48 -10.65
CA PHE A 183 7.27 -13.35 -10.46
C PHE A 183 6.95 -12.25 -9.47
N VAL A 184 6.07 -11.34 -9.87
CA VAL A 184 5.67 -10.18 -9.08
C VAL A 184 4.17 -10.06 -9.07
N MET A 185 3.61 -9.80 -7.92
CA MET A 185 2.20 -9.47 -7.76
C MET A 185 2.04 -7.98 -7.50
N ALA A 186 1.13 -7.36 -8.22
CA ALA A 186 0.77 -5.96 -8.01
C ALA A 186 -0.75 -5.80 -8.03
N TYR A 187 -1.21 -4.83 -7.28
CA TYR A 187 -2.61 -4.49 -7.12
C TYR A 187 -2.85 -3.09 -7.69
N GLU A 188 -3.74 -2.98 -8.68
CA GLU A 188 -4.13 -1.72 -9.32
C GLU A 188 -5.52 -1.29 -8.84
N GLU A 189 -5.64 -0.07 -8.36
CA GLU A 189 -6.91 0.55 -7.99
C GLU A 189 -7.38 1.47 -9.13
N ASN A 190 -8.36 1.02 -9.90
CA ASN A 190 -8.92 1.79 -11.02
C ASN A 190 -9.91 2.84 -10.51
N GLN A 191 -9.47 4.11 -10.45
CA GLN A 191 -10.32 5.22 -9.99
C GLN A 191 -11.26 5.79 -11.06
N HIS A 192 -11.11 5.42 -12.35
CA HIS A 192 -11.75 6.11 -13.47
C HIS A 192 -12.57 5.22 -14.40
N SER A 193 -12.75 3.95 -14.09
CA SER A 193 -13.55 3.11 -14.97
C SER A 193 -15.05 3.21 -14.61
N ASN A 194 -15.85 3.66 -15.57
CA ASN A 194 -17.31 3.42 -15.58
C ASN A 194 -17.64 1.93 -15.70
N THR A 195 -16.66 1.06 -15.66
CA THR A 195 -16.78 -0.39 -15.70
C THR A 195 -16.90 -0.94 -14.28
N ALA A 196 -17.61 -2.03 -14.12
CA ALA A 196 -17.80 -2.72 -12.84
C ALA A 196 -16.50 -3.21 -12.19
N THR A 197 -15.40 -3.27 -12.95
CA THR A 197 -14.07 -3.67 -12.47
C THR A 197 -13.39 -2.50 -11.80
N ARG A 198 -13.39 -2.48 -10.48
CA ARG A 198 -12.75 -1.43 -9.69
C ARG A 198 -11.30 -1.69 -9.36
N LYS A 199 -10.88 -2.96 -9.36
CA LYS A 199 -9.57 -3.40 -8.89
C LYS A 199 -9.02 -4.51 -9.78
N ALA A 200 -7.71 -4.47 -10.04
CA ALA A 200 -7.03 -5.49 -10.82
C ALA A 200 -5.82 -6.08 -10.07
N LEU A 201 -5.70 -7.40 -10.09
CA LEU A 201 -4.55 -8.12 -9.60
C LEU A 201 -3.63 -8.49 -10.76
N TRP A 202 -2.49 -7.84 -10.83
CA TRP A 202 -1.46 -8.11 -11.82
C TRP A 202 -0.54 -9.23 -11.37
N LYS A 203 -0.37 -10.21 -12.24
CA LYS A 203 0.58 -11.32 -12.14
C LYS A 203 1.65 -11.10 -13.19
N ILE A 204 2.77 -10.50 -12.80
CA ILE A 204 3.80 -10.01 -13.69
C ILE A 204 4.98 -10.98 -13.68
N ARG A 205 5.50 -11.33 -14.87
CA ARG A 205 6.79 -11.98 -15.04
C ARG A 205 7.77 -10.99 -15.64
N ALA A 206 8.81 -10.65 -14.90
CA ALA A 206 9.86 -9.74 -15.32
C ALA A 206 11.20 -10.48 -15.41
N LYS A 207 11.97 -10.22 -16.47
CA LYS A 207 13.34 -10.75 -16.59
C LYS A 207 14.28 -10.05 -15.61
N THR A 208 14.08 -8.75 -15.42
CA THR A 208 14.86 -7.91 -14.50
C THR A 208 13.94 -6.98 -13.72
N MET A 209 14.26 -6.73 -12.46
CA MET A 209 13.52 -5.82 -11.60
C MET A 209 14.43 -4.72 -11.08
N VAL A 210 13.94 -3.49 -11.10
CA VAL A 210 14.61 -2.31 -10.56
C VAL A 210 13.77 -1.74 -9.42
N LEU A 211 14.30 -1.82 -8.20
CA LEU A 211 13.62 -1.34 -7.00
C LEU A 211 13.94 0.14 -6.78
N CYS A 212 12.93 0.98 -6.91
CA CYS A 212 13.00 2.43 -6.76
C CYS A 212 11.96 2.93 -5.74
N THR A 213 11.68 2.13 -4.72
CA THR A 213 10.59 2.34 -3.75
C THR A 213 10.85 3.48 -2.77
N GLY A 214 12.07 4.00 -2.72
CA GLY A 214 12.46 5.02 -1.75
C GLY A 214 12.65 4.44 -0.34
N ALA A 215 12.73 5.33 0.64
CA ALA A 215 12.82 4.98 2.05
C ALA A 215 11.66 5.63 2.83
N ILE A 216 11.22 4.96 3.87
CA ILE A 216 10.34 5.52 4.91
C ILE A 216 11.26 5.92 6.06
N GLU A 217 11.33 7.22 6.33
CA GLU A 217 12.04 7.80 7.47
C GLU A 217 11.05 8.11 8.60
#